data_24db33b2bbe6f791024fd296cf2067a5
#
_entry.id   24db33b2bbe6f791024fd296cf2067a5
#
_cell.length_a   1.000
_cell.length_b   1.000
_cell.length_c   1.000
_cell.angle_alpha   90.00
_cell.angle_beta   90.00
_cell.angle_gamma   90.00
#
_symmetry.space_group_name_H-M   'P 1'
#
loop_
_entity.id
_entity.type
_entity.pdbx_description
1 polymer ?
#
loop_
_entity_poly.entity_id
_entity_poly.type
_entity_poly.pdbx_seq_one_letter_code
_entity_poly.pdbx_strand_id
1 'polypeptide(L)'
;MPRVRIAVGCHPHNAKFYDDGLEADLRRMLKDPRVAALGEIGLDYHYDFSPRDDQREAFRRQLRLAKEAGLPVVLHLREAHDEALAIMREEGFPEAGTLLHCFNLDWATLEPWVEEGCYVAFGGALTFKNADDTREAAARVPADRLLTETDAPYMTPEPMRGMTCLPDHVLFTAE
;
A
#
# COMPACT_ATOMS: atom_id res chain seq x y z
N MET A 1 -4.30 21.42 -10.37
CA MET A 1 -4.00 20.43 -11.42
C MET A 1 -5.12 19.42 -11.47
N PRO A 2 -5.91 19.31 -12.55
CA PRO A 2 -7.14 18.51 -12.55
C PRO A 2 -6.93 17.00 -12.62
N ARG A 3 -5.69 16.52 -12.75
CA ARG A 3 -5.37 15.09 -12.89
C ARG A 3 -4.70 14.47 -11.67
N VAL A 4 -4.40 15.26 -10.64
CA VAL A 4 -3.81 14.74 -9.40
C VAL A 4 -4.91 14.11 -8.56
N ARG A 5 -4.69 12.89 -8.12
CA ARG A 5 -5.47 12.20 -7.10
C ARG A 5 -4.62 12.02 -5.87
N ILE A 6 -5.26 11.94 -4.72
CA ILE A 6 -4.58 11.77 -3.43
C ILE A 6 -5.19 10.57 -2.68
N ALA A 7 -4.36 9.91 -1.91
CA ALA A 7 -4.78 9.02 -0.84
C ALA A 7 -4.59 9.74 0.49
N VAL A 8 -5.49 9.52 1.44
CA VAL A 8 -5.41 10.08 2.79
C VAL A 8 -5.63 8.98 3.81
N GLY A 9 -4.78 8.94 4.84
CA GLY A 9 -4.81 7.91 5.87
C GLY A 9 -3.79 8.17 6.96
N CYS A 10 -3.80 7.34 8.00
CA CYS A 10 -2.80 7.33 9.04
C CYS A 10 -1.87 6.14 8.80
N HIS A 11 -0.65 6.42 8.38
CA HIS A 11 0.40 5.44 8.15
C HIS A 11 0.73 4.67 9.45
N PRO A 12 1.09 3.37 9.40
CA PRO A 12 1.39 2.57 10.58
C PRO A 12 2.47 3.17 11.49
N HIS A 13 3.42 3.92 10.96
CA HIS A 13 4.41 4.65 11.75
C HIS A 13 3.81 5.65 12.75
N ASN A 14 2.62 6.18 12.44
CA ASN A 14 1.92 7.19 13.24
C ASN A 14 0.69 6.63 13.97
N ALA A 15 0.48 5.32 13.95
CA ALA A 15 -0.72 4.68 14.50
C ALA A 15 -0.97 5.00 15.97
N LYS A 16 0.09 5.21 16.77
CA LYS A 16 0.00 5.65 18.17
C LYS A 16 -0.72 6.99 18.40
N PHE A 17 -0.92 7.78 17.34
CA PHE A 17 -1.64 9.04 17.37
C PHE A 17 -3.05 8.93 16.80
N TYR A 18 -3.46 7.72 16.39
CA TYR A 18 -4.78 7.50 15.80
C TYR A 18 -5.85 7.51 16.90
N ASP A 19 -6.62 8.58 16.95
CA ASP A 19 -7.71 8.78 17.89
C ASP A 19 -9.00 9.20 17.16
N ASP A 20 -10.07 9.45 17.92
CA ASP A 20 -11.35 9.88 17.36
C ASP A 20 -11.27 11.24 16.66
N GLY A 21 -10.36 12.11 17.12
CA GLY A 21 -10.11 13.41 16.50
C GLY A 21 -9.51 13.26 15.11
N LEU A 22 -8.44 12.46 14.98
CA LEU A 22 -7.82 12.18 13.70
C LEU A 22 -8.77 11.44 12.75
N GLU A 23 -9.57 10.50 13.26
CA GLU A 23 -10.58 9.82 12.43
C GLU A 23 -11.64 10.81 11.91
N ALA A 24 -12.10 11.75 12.75
CA ALA A 24 -13.02 12.78 12.31
C ALA A 24 -12.41 13.69 11.23
N ASP A 25 -11.12 13.99 11.35
CA ASP A 25 -10.38 14.75 10.34
C ASP A 25 -10.29 13.98 9.01
N LEU A 26 -9.96 12.69 9.06
CA LEU A 26 -9.97 11.83 7.88
C LEU A 26 -11.35 11.80 7.23
N ARG A 27 -12.42 11.62 8.00
CA ARG A 27 -13.81 11.65 7.50
C ARG A 27 -14.14 12.97 6.76
N ARG A 28 -13.56 14.09 7.19
CA ARG A 28 -13.70 15.37 6.47
C ARG A 28 -12.89 15.40 5.18
N MET A 29 -11.64 14.91 5.23
CA MET A 29 -10.74 14.86 4.07
C MET A 29 -11.29 13.95 2.96
N LEU A 30 -11.91 12.82 3.31
CA LEU A 30 -12.51 11.89 2.35
C LEU A 30 -13.64 12.52 1.49
N LYS A 31 -14.14 13.69 1.86
CA LYS A 31 -15.13 14.44 1.06
C LYS A 31 -14.49 15.29 -0.06
N ASP A 32 -13.18 15.45 -0.07
CA ASP A 32 -12.49 16.17 -1.16
C ASP A 32 -12.56 15.32 -2.44
N PRO A 33 -13.05 15.87 -3.57
CA PRO A 33 -13.21 15.13 -4.81
C PRO A 33 -11.90 14.64 -5.45
N ARG A 34 -10.75 15.07 -4.94
CA ARG A 34 -9.44 14.57 -5.36
C ARG A 34 -9.06 13.28 -4.64
N VAL A 35 -9.66 12.99 -3.50
CA VAL A 35 -9.39 11.75 -2.75
C VAL A 35 -9.93 10.57 -3.54
N ALA A 36 -9.04 9.64 -3.88
CA ALA A 36 -9.33 8.44 -4.65
C ALA A 36 -9.18 7.16 -3.84
N ALA A 37 -8.52 7.21 -2.70
CA ALA A 37 -8.29 6.05 -1.83
C ALA A 37 -8.08 6.48 -0.37
N LEU A 38 -8.30 5.56 0.55
CA LEU A 38 -7.83 5.66 1.92
C LEU A 38 -6.48 4.95 2.03
N GLY A 39 -5.44 5.69 2.38
CA GLY A 39 -4.06 5.17 2.39
C GLY A 39 -3.01 6.27 2.65
N GLU A 40 -1.77 5.90 2.93
CA GLU A 40 -1.39 4.52 3.17
C GLU A 40 -1.78 4.09 4.59
N ILE A 41 -2.34 2.88 4.70
CA ILE A 41 -2.71 2.25 5.96
C ILE A 41 -2.09 0.84 6.01
N GLY A 42 -2.01 0.22 7.18
CA GLY A 42 -1.49 -1.14 7.27
C GLY A 42 -0.60 -1.36 8.49
N LEU A 43 0.44 -2.19 8.30
CA LEU A 43 1.32 -2.64 9.38
C LEU A 43 2.81 -2.55 8.94
N ASP A 44 3.65 -2.05 9.83
CA ASP A 44 5.11 -2.02 9.65
C ASP A 44 5.80 -2.57 10.92
N TYR A 45 6.23 -3.82 10.86
CA TYR A 45 6.91 -4.49 11.97
C TYR A 45 8.43 -4.47 11.85
N HIS A 46 8.94 -3.82 10.81
CA HIS A 46 10.37 -3.59 10.64
C HIS A 46 10.84 -2.39 11.47
N TYR A 47 10.16 -1.25 11.32
CA TYR A 47 10.53 -0.03 12.06
C TYR A 47 9.89 0.05 13.45
N ASP A 48 8.69 -0.51 13.64
CA ASP A 48 7.95 -0.51 14.90
C ASP A 48 7.86 0.91 15.56
N PHE A 49 7.70 1.97 14.75
CA PHE A 49 7.61 3.34 15.26
C PHE A 49 6.34 3.64 16.06
N SER A 50 5.33 2.80 15.94
CA SER A 50 4.16 2.75 16.81
C SER A 50 4.03 1.33 17.37
N PRO A 51 3.51 1.16 18.60
CA PRO A 51 3.20 -0.16 19.15
C PRO A 51 2.32 -0.97 18.18
N ARG A 52 2.59 -2.28 18.07
CA ARG A 52 1.86 -3.15 17.13
C ARG A 52 0.36 -3.21 17.42
N ASP A 53 -0.05 -3.13 18.69
CA ASP A 53 -1.46 -3.05 19.05
C ASP A 53 -2.13 -1.80 18.48
N ASP A 54 -1.46 -0.65 18.57
CA ASP A 54 -1.96 0.61 18.00
C ASP A 54 -2.02 0.52 16.47
N GLN A 55 -1.01 -0.11 15.82
CA GLN A 55 -1.03 -0.32 14.38
C GLN A 55 -2.23 -1.17 13.95
N ARG A 56 -2.49 -2.28 14.65
CA ARG A 56 -3.63 -3.16 14.37
C ARG A 56 -4.97 -2.45 14.55
N GLU A 57 -5.12 -1.71 15.64
CA GLU A 57 -6.37 -0.97 15.90
C GLU A 57 -6.59 0.14 14.87
N ALA A 58 -5.57 0.95 14.58
CA ALA A 58 -5.65 2.00 13.57
C ALA A 58 -5.94 1.42 12.17
N PHE A 59 -5.36 0.26 11.83
CA PHE A 59 -5.61 -0.42 10.57
C PHE A 59 -7.07 -0.87 10.46
N ARG A 60 -7.60 -1.57 11.47
CA ARG A 60 -9.00 -2.02 11.51
C ARG A 60 -9.99 -0.87 11.41
N ARG A 61 -9.77 0.20 12.16
CA ARG A 61 -10.64 1.38 12.14
C ARG A 61 -10.66 2.03 10.77
N GLN A 62 -9.51 2.16 10.14
CA GLN A 62 -9.40 2.76 8.81
C GLN A 62 -9.99 1.86 7.71
N LEU A 63 -9.90 0.53 7.82
CA LEU A 63 -10.60 -0.39 6.92
C LEU A 63 -12.12 -0.19 6.98
N ARG A 64 -12.68 -0.08 8.18
CA ARG A 64 -14.12 0.21 8.36
C ARG A 64 -14.50 1.55 7.76
N LEU A 65 -13.67 2.59 7.99
CA LEU A 65 -13.87 3.91 7.41
C LEU A 65 -13.84 3.90 5.87
N ALA A 66 -12.91 3.16 5.26
CA ALA A 66 -12.84 3.02 3.80
C ALA A 66 -14.11 2.37 3.23
N LYS A 67 -14.59 1.30 3.87
CA LYS A 67 -15.83 0.61 3.47
C LYS A 67 -17.06 1.52 3.59
N GLU A 68 -17.17 2.26 4.70
CA GLU A 68 -18.25 3.25 4.89
C GLU A 68 -18.22 4.34 3.82
N ALA A 69 -17.02 4.75 3.39
CA ALA A 69 -16.83 5.79 2.37
C ALA A 69 -16.94 5.26 0.94
N GLY A 70 -16.99 3.93 0.74
CA GLY A 70 -17.00 3.31 -0.59
C GLY A 70 -15.69 3.53 -1.35
N LEU A 71 -14.56 3.64 -0.65
CA LEU A 71 -13.24 3.91 -1.23
C LEU A 71 -12.33 2.69 -1.18
N PRO A 72 -11.45 2.53 -2.17
CA PRO A 72 -10.38 1.54 -2.12
C PRO A 72 -9.35 1.91 -1.05
N VAL A 73 -8.55 0.92 -0.65
CA VAL A 73 -7.43 1.11 0.28
C VAL A 73 -6.08 0.91 -0.39
N VAL A 74 -5.09 1.69 0.04
CA VAL A 74 -3.68 1.51 -0.31
C VAL A 74 -2.94 1.01 0.93
N LEU A 75 -2.36 -0.19 0.83
CA LEU A 75 -1.75 -0.88 1.96
C LEU A 75 -0.24 -0.73 1.97
N HIS A 76 0.29 -0.21 3.07
CA HIS A 76 1.70 -0.32 3.43
C HIS A 76 1.90 -1.55 4.33
N LEU A 77 2.65 -2.54 3.85
CA LEU A 77 2.93 -3.77 4.59
C LEU A 77 4.43 -4.04 4.63
N ARG A 78 4.96 -4.20 5.82
CA ARG A 78 6.38 -4.54 5.99
C ARG A 78 6.57 -5.51 7.14
N GLU A 79 7.08 -6.72 6.81
CA GLU A 79 7.26 -7.84 7.76
C GLU A 79 5.95 -8.20 8.53
N ALA A 80 4.78 -7.97 7.93
CA ALA A 80 3.48 -8.12 8.56
C ALA A 80 2.37 -8.62 7.61
N HIS A 81 2.73 -9.20 6.46
CA HIS A 81 1.77 -9.58 5.41
C HIS A 81 0.73 -10.60 5.88
N ASP A 82 1.16 -11.64 6.60
CA ASP A 82 0.24 -12.69 7.07
C ASP A 82 -0.78 -12.15 8.08
N GLU A 83 -0.34 -11.33 9.03
CA GLU A 83 -1.23 -10.73 10.02
C GLU A 83 -2.17 -9.69 9.37
N ALA A 84 -1.65 -8.89 8.44
CA ALA A 84 -2.48 -7.96 7.70
C ALA A 84 -3.55 -8.67 6.87
N LEU A 85 -3.21 -9.79 6.22
CA LEU A 85 -4.17 -10.61 5.48
C LEU A 85 -5.25 -11.20 6.40
N ALA A 86 -4.87 -11.68 7.57
CA ALA A 86 -5.82 -12.17 8.57
C ALA A 86 -6.79 -11.05 9.01
N ILE A 87 -6.28 -9.84 9.28
CA ILE A 87 -7.11 -8.69 9.61
C ILE A 87 -8.05 -8.32 8.45
N MET A 88 -7.55 -8.32 7.21
CA MET A 88 -8.37 -8.03 6.04
C MET A 88 -9.50 -9.04 5.87
N ARG A 89 -9.23 -10.33 6.11
CA ARG A 89 -10.25 -11.39 6.06
C ARG A 89 -11.29 -11.26 7.17
N GLU A 90 -10.87 -10.91 8.38
CA GLU A 90 -11.77 -10.67 9.52
C GLU A 90 -12.66 -9.44 9.31
N GLU A 91 -12.09 -8.33 8.87
CA GLU A 91 -12.82 -7.09 8.64
C GLU A 91 -13.62 -7.11 7.31
N GLY A 92 -13.23 -7.94 6.35
CA GLY A 92 -13.73 -7.96 4.99
C GLY A 92 -13.07 -6.92 4.07
N PHE A 93 -12.70 -7.36 2.88
CA PHE A 93 -12.08 -6.50 1.87
C PHE A 93 -13.05 -5.41 1.39
N PRO A 94 -12.60 -4.15 1.16
CA PRO A 94 -13.40 -3.12 0.54
C PRO A 94 -13.82 -3.50 -0.89
N GLU A 95 -15.10 -3.40 -1.23
CA GLU A 95 -15.61 -3.68 -2.58
C GLU A 95 -14.98 -2.78 -3.65
N ALA A 96 -14.58 -1.56 -3.27
CA ALA A 96 -13.91 -0.62 -4.15
C ALA A 96 -12.50 -1.02 -4.54
N GLY A 97 -11.90 -2.02 -3.85
CA GLY A 97 -10.61 -2.60 -4.16
C GLY A 97 -9.56 -2.39 -3.07
N THR A 98 -8.50 -3.18 -3.18
CA THR A 98 -7.33 -3.15 -2.28
C THR A 98 -6.07 -3.15 -3.12
N LEU A 99 -5.15 -2.24 -2.84
CA LEU A 99 -3.85 -2.15 -3.48
C LEU A 99 -2.74 -2.44 -2.47
N LEU A 100 -1.94 -3.48 -2.74
CA LEU A 100 -0.63 -3.66 -2.11
C LEU A 100 0.36 -2.74 -2.79
N HIS A 101 0.80 -1.71 -2.07
CA HIS A 101 1.79 -0.76 -2.54
C HIS A 101 3.21 -1.29 -2.31
N CYS A 102 4.12 -0.96 -3.21
CA CYS A 102 5.56 -1.21 -3.14
C CYS A 102 5.94 -2.67 -2.81
N PHE A 103 5.23 -3.64 -3.42
CA PHE A 103 5.48 -5.05 -3.16
C PHE A 103 6.88 -5.45 -3.66
N ASN A 104 7.63 -6.16 -2.81
CA ASN A 104 9.04 -6.52 -3.08
C ASN A 104 9.46 -7.86 -2.47
N LEU A 105 8.51 -8.78 -2.32
CA LEU A 105 8.73 -10.12 -1.76
C LEU A 105 8.49 -11.20 -2.83
N ASP A 106 8.39 -12.44 -2.38
CA ASP A 106 8.19 -13.63 -3.21
C ASP A 106 6.70 -13.89 -3.53
N TRP A 107 6.48 -14.84 -4.44
CA TRP A 107 5.15 -15.27 -4.83
C TRP A 107 4.37 -15.92 -3.69
N ALA A 108 5.02 -16.72 -2.83
CA ALA A 108 4.33 -17.41 -1.74
C ALA A 108 3.67 -16.42 -0.77
N THR A 109 4.30 -15.27 -0.54
CA THR A 109 3.73 -14.17 0.24
C THR A 109 2.62 -13.45 -0.53
N LEU A 110 2.74 -13.33 -1.87
CA LEU A 110 1.81 -12.57 -2.70
C LEU A 110 0.54 -13.34 -3.07
N GLU A 111 0.68 -14.64 -3.36
CA GLU A 111 -0.40 -15.47 -3.91
C GLU A 111 -1.72 -15.34 -3.15
N PRO A 112 -1.76 -15.42 -1.79
CA PRO A 112 -3.02 -15.28 -1.06
C PRO A 112 -3.72 -13.94 -1.25
N TRP A 113 -2.98 -12.85 -1.49
CA TRP A 113 -3.54 -11.53 -1.77
C TRP A 113 -4.12 -11.43 -3.18
N VAL A 114 -3.46 -12.06 -4.15
CA VAL A 114 -3.95 -12.12 -5.53
C VAL A 114 -5.24 -12.95 -5.60
N GLU A 115 -5.32 -14.05 -4.83
CA GLU A 115 -6.54 -14.85 -4.70
C GLU A 115 -7.74 -14.05 -4.15
N GLU A 116 -7.49 -13.10 -3.24
CA GLU A 116 -8.50 -12.15 -2.76
C GLU A 116 -8.83 -11.02 -3.76
N GLY A 117 -8.21 -11.03 -4.93
CA GLY A 117 -8.45 -10.05 -6.01
C GLY A 117 -7.78 -8.70 -5.82
N CYS A 118 -6.75 -8.63 -4.97
CA CYS A 118 -6.00 -7.40 -4.75
C CYS A 118 -5.22 -6.95 -5.98
N TYR A 119 -5.07 -5.64 -6.12
CA TYR A 119 -4.09 -5.04 -7.03
C TYR A 119 -2.72 -5.03 -6.36
N VAL A 120 -1.67 -5.10 -7.19
CA VAL A 120 -0.29 -5.12 -6.71
C VAL A 120 0.52 -4.09 -7.49
N ALA A 121 1.16 -3.15 -6.78
CA ALA A 121 2.06 -2.20 -7.39
C ALA A 121 3.52 -2.59 -7.13
N PHE A 122 4.29 -2.62 -8.21
CA PHE A 122 5.72 -2.86 -8.19
C PHE A 122 6.45 -1.57 -8.50
N GLY A 123 7.38 -1.21 -7.61
CA GLY A 123 8.22 -0.03 -7.74
C GLY A 123 9.63 -0.35 -8.19
N GLY A 124 10.54 0.61 -8.03
CA GLY A 124 11.94 0.49 -8.44
C GLY A 124 12.68 -0.73 -7.90
N ALA A 125 12.23 -1.32 -6.79
CA ALA A 125 12.78 -2.55 -6.24
C ALA A 125 12.80 -3.70 -7.24
N LEU A 126 11.83 -3.77 -8.18
CA LEU A 126 11.77 -4.79 -9.22
C LEU A 126 13.04 -4.84 -10.08
N THR A 127 13.68 -3.69 -10.27
CA THR A 127 14.89 -3.54 -11.09
C THR A 127 16.19 -3.89 -10.36
N PHE A 128 16.15 -4.15 -9.04
CA PHE A 128 17.34 -4.41 -8.25
C PHE A 128 17.98 -5.75 -8.62
N LYS A 129 19.31 -5.83 -8.51
CA LYS A 129 20.09 -7.02 -8.89
C LYS A 129 19.61 -8.31 -8.22
N ASN A 130 19.20 -8.22 -6.95
CA ASN A 130 18.80 -9.36 -6.11
C ASN A 130 17.27 -9.49 -5.99
N ALA A 131 16.50 -9.03 -6.99
CA ALA A 131 15.04 -9.04 -6.96
C ALA A 131 14.43 -10.18 -7.81
N ASP A 132 15.12 -11.32 -7.95
CA ASP A 132 14.65 -12.44 -8.77
C ASP A 132 13.29 -12.98 -8.31
N ASP A 133 13.13 -13.16 -6.99
CA ASP A 133 11.87 -13.62 -6.40
C ASP A 133 10.72 -12.63 -6.65
N THR A 134 11.01 -11.33 -6.55
CA THR A 134 10.02 -10.27 -6.82
C THR A 134 9.65 -10.23 -8.30
N ARG A 135 10.61 -10.42 -9.21
CA ARG A 135 10.34 -10.52 -10.67
C ARG A 135 9.51 -11.75 -11.00
N GLU A 136 9.80 -12.90 -10.35
CA GLU A 136 8.98 -14.09 -10.50
C GLU A 136 7.55 -13.85 -10.00
N ALA A 137 7.39 -13.20 -8.84
CA ALA A 137 6.09 -12.83 -8.32
C ALA A 137 5.32 -11.91 -9.28
N ALA A 138 5.97 -10.87 -9.78
CA ALA A 138 5.36 -9.94 -10.74
C ALA A 138 4.89 -10.63 -12.04
N ALA A 139 5.67 -11.59 -12.54
CA ALA A 139 5.32 -12.35 -13.75
C ALA A 139 4.07 -13.25 -13.58
N ARG A 140 3.68 -13.56 -12.34
CA ARG A 140 2.52 -14.39 -12.03
C ARG A 140 1.24 -13.58 -11.75
N VAL A 141 1.37 -12.27 -11.45
CA VAL A 141 0.20 -11.42 -11.21
C VAL A 141 -0.62 -11.27 -12.51
N PRO A 142 -1.95 -11.45 -12.46
CA PRO A 142 -2.80 -11.16 -13.61
C PRO A 142 -2.62 -9.73 -14.13
N ALA A 143 -2.54 -9.58 -15.46
CA ALA A 143 -2.25 -8.27 -16.06
C ALA A 143 -3.24 -7.16 -15.70
N ASP A 144 -4.49 -7.53 -15.38
CA ASP A 144 -5.52 -6.60 -14.93
C ASP A 144 -5.44 -6.28 -13.43
N ARG A 145 -4.47 -6.82 -12.72
CA ARG A 145 -4.19 -6.59 -11.30
C ARG A 145 -2.80 -6.01 -11.04
N LEU A 146 -1.96 -5.93 -12.07
CA LEU A 146 -0.59 -5.46 -11.97
C LEU A 146 -0.53 -3.95 -12.25
N LEU A 147 0.16 -3.22 -11.37
CA LEU A 147 0.43 -1.78 -11.49
C LEU A 147 1.93 -1.51 -11.33
N THR A 148 2.38 -0.37 -11.83
CA THR A 148 3.73 0.14 -11.59
C THR A 148 3.67 1.45 -10.82
N GLU A 149 4.68 1.68 -9.98
CA GLU A 149 4.81 2.89 -9.17
C GLU A 149 6.26 3.29 -8.99
N THR A 150 6.54 4.33 -8.21
CA THR A 150 7.91 4.78 -7.91
C THR A 150 8.28 4.69 -6.46
N ASP A 151 7.36 4.92 -5.54
CA ASP A 151 7.62 5.21 -4.12
C ASP A 151 8.52 6.45 -3.90
N ALA A 152 8.46 7.41 -4.85
CA ALA A 152 9.29 8.61 -4.80
C ALA A 152 9.06 9.40 -3.48
N PRO A 153 10.12 9.86 -2.80
CA PRO A 153 11.51 10.03 -3.27
C PRO A 153 12.43 8.82 -3.02
N TYR A 154 11.87 7.68 -2.61
CA TYR A 154 12.59 6.45 -2.26
C TYR A 154 12.64 5.46 -3.43
N MET A 155 13.25 4.29 -3.20
CA MET A 155 13.22 3.10 -4.08
C MET A 155 13.62 3.38 -5.54
N THR A 156 14.59 4.28 -5.76
CA THR A 156 15.07 4.64 -7.09
C THR A 156 15.48 3.39 -7.89
N PRO A 157 14.91 3.17 -9.10
CA PRO A 157 15.25 2.03 -9.94
C PRO A 157 16.66 2.07 -10.52
N GLU A 158 17.16 0.92 -11.01
CA GLU A 158 18.30 0.90 -11.92
C GLU A 158 17.90 1.56 -13.27
N PRO A 159 18.80 2.27 -13.97
CA PRO A 159 20.20 2.53 -13.60
C PRO A 159 20.40 3.76 -12.68
N MET A 160 19.33 4.34 -12.15
CA MET A 160 19.37 5.62 -11.41
C MET A 160 19.65 5.44 -9.91
N ARG A 161 20.08 4.26 -9.46
CA ARG A 161 20.40 3.99 -8.04
C ARG A 161 21.31 5.04 -7.43
N GLY A 162 20.99 5.42 -6.16
CA GLY A 162 21.76 6.44 -5.42
C GLY A 162 21.29 7.89 -5.66
N MET A 163 20.38 8.11 -6.59
CA MET A 163 19.72 9.40 -6.81
C MET A 163 18.38 9.45 -6.05
N THR A 164 17.82 10.63 -5.89
CA THR A 164 16.43 10.80 -5.43
C THR A 164 15.48 10.26 -6.51
N CYS A 165 14.53 9.40 -6.12
CA CYS A 165 13.53 8.91 -7.05
C CYS A 165 12.56 10.02 -7.46
N LEU A 166 12.31 10.12 -8.76
CA LEU A 166 11.36 11.07 -9.33
C LEU A 166 10.15 10.32 -9.93
N PRO A 167 8.98 10.94 -10.08
CA PRO A 167 7.79 10.27 -10.60
C PRO A 167 7.95 9.69 -12.01
N ASP A 168 8.79 10.26 -12.86
CA ASP A 168 9.09 9.77 -14.21
C ASP A 168 10.00 8.53 -14.22
N HIS A 169 10.66 8.22 -13.11
CA HIS A 169 11.42 6.97 -12.96
C HIS A 169 10.54 5.71 -13.02
N VAL A 170 9.21 5.84 -12.93
CA VAL A 170 8.29 4.71 -13.16
C VAL A 170 8.51 4.02 -14.50
N LEU A 171 9.02 4.73 -15.50
CA LEU A 171 9.33 4.20 -16.82
C LEU A 171 10.37 3.06 -16.76
N PHE A 172 11.38 3.19 -15.90
CA PHE A 172 12.40 2.13 -15.71
C PHE A 172 11.87 0.89 -14.99
N THR A 173 10.76 1.02 -14.25
CA THR A 173 10.10 -0.13 -13.63
C THR A 173 9.18 -0.84 -14.63
N ALA A 174 8.63 -0.10 -15.59
CA ALA A 174 7.65 -0.60 -16.56
C ALA A 174 8.29 -1.26 -17.80
N GLU A 175 9.60 -1.09 -18.04
CA GLU A 175 10.40 -1.73 -19.09
C GLU A 175 10.79 -3.17 -18.73
#